data_9d5489a3f2f2a4a1b5e4c42e34908e65
#
_entry.id   9d5489a3f2f2a4a1b5e4c42e34908e65
#
_cell.length_a   1.000
_cell.length_b   1.000
_cell.length_c   1.000
_cell.angle_alpha   90.00
_cell.angle_beta   90.00
_cell.angle_gamma   90.00
#
_symmetry.space_group_name_H-M   'P 1'
#
loop_
_entity.id
_entity.type
_entity.pdbx_description
1 polymer ?
#
loop_
_entity_poly.entity_id
_entity_poly.type
_entity_poly.pdbx_seq_one_letter_code
_entity_poly.pdbx_strand_id
1 'polypeptide(L)' 'MVKRISVKHIACLSLLSTSMAHAAERPNIIYIFTDQHTANAMSCAGNPDLHTPNLDRLAAAGIMFQNAYCTAPLSGP' A
#
# COMPACT_ATOMS: atom_id res chain seq x y z
N MET A 1 4.47 -41.83 -7.05
CA MET A 1 3.10 -42.09 -6.61
C MET A 1 2.26 -40.83 -6.74
N VAL A 2 1.15 -40.94 -7.43
CA VAL A 2 0.27 -39.80 -7.58
C VAL A 2 -0.54 -39.62 -6.31
N LYS A 3 -0.42 -38.45 -5.74
CA LYS A 3 -1.28 -38.08 -4.62
C LYS A 3 -2.63 -37.65 -5.15
N ARG A 4 -3.68 -38.23 -4.63
CA ARG A 4 -5.00 -37.72 -4.85
C ARG A 4 -5.12 -36.40 -4.13
N ILE A 5 -5.10 -35.33 -4.87
CA ILE A 5 -5.48 -34.05 -4.32
C ILE A 5 -6.99 -34.13 -4.07
N SER A 6 -7.35 -34.01 -2.81
CA SER A 6 -8.75 -34.07 -2.43
C SER A 6 -9.52 -32.94 -3.11
N VAL A 7 -10.62 -33.24 -3.71
CA VAL A 7 -11.53 -32.23 -4.28
C VAL A 7 -11.95 -31.21 -3.22
N LYS A 8 -12.02 -31.64 -1.99
CA LYS A 8 -12.31 -30.77 -0.86
C LYS A 8 -11.27 -29.66 -0.68
N HIS A 9 -9.98 -29.99 -0.86
CA HIS A 9 -8.91 -29.00 -0.77
C HIS A 9 -8.97 -27.99 -1.92
N ILE A 10 -9.25 -28.45 -3.12
CA ILE A 10 -9.40 -27.58 -4.29
C ILE A 10 -10.60 -26.65 -4.10
N ALA A 11 -11.73 -27.18 -3.63
CA ALA A 11 -12.91 -26.37 -3.36
C ALA A 11 -12.67 -25.31 -2.28
N CYS A 12 -11.94 -25.66 -1.23
CA CYS A 12 -11.57 -24.73 -0.17
C CYS A 12 -10.70 -23.58 -0.70
N LEU A 13 -9.69 -23.88 -1.52
CA LEU A 13 -8.84 -22.88 -2.13
C LEU A 13 -9.63 -21.96 -3.06
N SER A 14 -10.56 -22.52 -3.83
CA SER A 14 -11.41 -21.73 -4.72
C SER A 14 -12.31 -20.77 -3.94
N LEU A 15 -12.88 -21.23 -2.84
CA LEU A 15 -13.71 -20.39 -1.98
C LEU A 15 -12.90 -19.25 -1.35
N LEU A 16 -11.69 -19.53 -0.88
CA LEU A 16 -10.80 -18.50 -0.34
C LEU A 16 -10.45 -17.45 -1.40
N SER A 17 -10.12 -17.88 -2.60
CA SER A 17 -9.83 -16.98 -3.71
C SER A 17 -11.02 -16.10 -4.04
N THR A 18 -12.22 -16.66 -4.06
CA THR A 18 -13.45 -15.90 -4.32
C THR A 18 -13.71 -14.87 -3.24
N SER A 19 -13.48 -15.23 -1.97
CA SER A 19 -13.65 -14.32 -0.85
C SER A 19 -12.69 -13.15 -0.93
N MET A 20 -11.42 -13.39 -1.27
CA MET A 20 -10.42 -12.35 -1.44
C MET A 20 -10.76 -11.41 -2.62
N ALA A 21 -11.18 -11.96 -3.75
CA ALA A 21 -11.62 -11.17 -4.90
C ALA A 21 -12.83 -10.30 -4.55
N HIS A 22 -13.77 -10.85 -3.80
CA HIS A 22 -14.97 -10.13 -3.37
C HIS A 22 -14.62 -8.99 -2.39
N ALA A 23 -13.69 -9.22 -1.46
CA ALA A 23 -13.18 -8.19 -0.55
C ALA A 23 -12.47 -7.06 -1.31
N ALA A 24 -11.81 -7.35 -2.44
CA ALA A 24 -11.13 -6.36 -3.27
C ALA A 24 -12.08 -5.49 -4.09
N GLU A 25 -13.35 -5.89 -4.30
CA GLU A 25 -14.31 -5.11 -5.08
C GLU A 25 -14.70 -3.78 -4.42
N ARG A 26 -14.61 -3.70 -3.09
CA ARG A 26 -14.98 -2.52 -2.32
C ARG A 26 -13.91 -2.18 -1.29
N PRO A 27 -12.73 -1.72 -1.73
CA PRO A 27 -11.68 -1.37 -0.79
C PRO A 27 -12.04 -0.12 0.01
N ASN A 28 -11.59 -0.07 1.25
CA ASN A 28 -11.62 1.13 2.04
C ASN A 28 -10.44 2.02 1.61
N ILE A 29 -10.72 3.28 1.30
CA ILE A 29 -9.70 4.23 0.86
C ILE A 29 -9.55 5.32 1.92
N ILE A 30 -8.33 5.51 2.40
CA ILE A 30 -7.98 6.59 3.31
C ILE A 30 -7.02 7.51 2.55
N TYR A 31 -7.41 8.78 2.40
CA TYR A 31 -6.58 9.80 1.79
C TYR A 31 -6.04 10.72 2.86
N ILE A 32 -4.71 10.76 3.01
CA ILE A 32 -4.03 11.61 4.00
C ILE A 32 -3.25 12.67 3.23
N PHE A 33 -3.56 13.92 3.50
CA PHE A 33 -2.95 15.06 2.85
C PHE A 33 -2.28 15.95 3.89
N THR A 34 -1.01 16.24 3.70
CA THR A 34 -0.25 17.11 4.59
C THR A 34 -0.10 18.49 3.95
N ASP A 35 -0.09 19.52 4.78
CA ASP A 35 0.20 20.89 4.34
C ASP A 35 1.71 21.15 4.44
N GLN A 36 2.29 21.76 3.40
CA GLN A 36 3.68 22.19 3.34
C GLN A 36 4.73 21.12 3.73
N HIS A 37 4.42 19.87 3.47
CA HIS A 37 5.34 18.79 3.73
C HIS A 37 6.30 18.61 2.53
N THR A 38 7.55 18.90 2.73
CA THR A 38 8.55 18.71 1.68
C THR A 38 8.86 17.23 1.48
N ALA A 39 9.23 16.84 0.27
CA ALA A 39 9.57 15.45 -0.06
C ALA A 39 10.70 14.89 0.82
N ASN A 40 11.61 15.73 1.28
CA ASN A 40 12.76 15.33 2.08
C ASN A 40 12.44 15.24 3.59
N ALA A 41 11.22 15.54 4.01
CA ALA A 41 10.84 15.51 5.42
C ALA A 41 10.38 14.13 5.88
N MET A 42 11.04 13.08 5.40
CA MET A 42 10.77 11.69 5.78
C MET A 42 12.06 10.89 5.78
N SER A 43 12.24 10.01 6.75
CA SER A 43 13.42 9.13 6.78
C SER A 43 13.43 8.12 5.62
N CYS A 44 12.27 7.66 5.19
CA CYS A 44 12.18 6.77 4.02
C CYS A 44 12.58 7.46 2.69
N ALA A 45 12.59 8.78 2.66
CA ALA A 45 13.09 9.55 1.52
C ALA A 45 14.61 9.78 1.56
N GLY A 46 15.30 9.22 2.55
CA GLY A 46 16.76 9.31 2.68
C GLY A 46 17.26 10.40 3.60
N ASN A 47 16.40 11.06 4.37
CA ASN A 47 16.82 12.09 5.31
C ASN A 47 17.34 11.46 6.60
N PRO A 48 18.66 11.58 6.91
CA PRO A 48 19.26 10.97 8.09
C PRO A 48 18.92 11.70 9.40
N ASP A 49 18.46 12.94 9.31
CA ASP A 49 18.20 13.79 10.47
C ASP A 49 16.77 13.62 11.02
N LEU A 50 15.93 12.91 10.30
CA LEU A 50 14.55 12.69 10.67
C LEU A 50 14.27 11.22 10.97
N HIS A 51 13.35 11.01 11.89
CA HIS A 51 12.87 9.69 12.25
C HIS A 51 11.35 9.62 12.10
N THR A 52 10.88 9.00 11.03
CA THR A 52 9.46 8.87 10.70
C THR A 52 9.07 7.41 10.56
N PRO A 53 9.02 6.64 11.67
CA PRO A 53 8.88 5.18 11.62
C PRO A 53 7.54 4.74 11.04
N ASN A 54 6.48 5.49 11.23
CA ASN A 54 5.16 5.14 10.70
C ASN A 54 5.07 5.35 9.19
N LEU A 55 5.65 6.44 8.69
CA LEU A 55 5.75 6.69 7.25
C LEU A 55 6.68 5.68 6.58
N ASP A 56 7.78 5.35 7.22
CA ASP A 56 8.71 4.33 6.74
C ASP A 56 8.04 2.97 6.62
N ARG A 57 7.23 2.61 7.60
CA ARG A 57 6.47 1.36 7.61
C ARG A 57 5.43 1.33 6.50
N LEU A 58 4.75 2.43 6.28
CA LEU A 58 3.80 2.58 5.19
C LEU A 58 4.48 2.47 3.83
N ALA A 59 5.62 3.12 3.66
CA ALA A 59 6.42 3.04 2.44
C ALA A 59 6.91 1.62 2.16
N ALA A 60 7.33 0.89 3.19
CA ALA A 60 7.78 -0.49 3.06
C ALA A 60 6.65 -1.46 2.70
N ALA A 61 5.43 -1.19 3.17
CA ALA A 61 4.26 -2.04 2.90
C ALA A 61 3.58 -1.71 1.57
N GLY A 62 3.83 -0.53 1.01
CA GLY A 62 3.17 -0.03 -0.19
C GLY A 62 4.16 0.40 -1.27
N ILE A 63 3.78 1.44 -1.99
CA ILE A 63 4.59 2.01 -3.08
C ILE A 63 4.86 3.48 -2.74
N MET A 64 6.13 3.88 -2.82
CA MET A 64 6.54 5.26 -2.68
C MET A 64 6.93 5.82 -4.06
N PHE A 65 6.23 6.86 -4.48
CA PHE A 65 6.54 7.54 -5.73
C PHE A 65 7.58 8.65 -5.48
N GLN A 66 8.80 8.44 -5.94
CA GLN A 66 9.91 9.37 -5.70
C GLN A 66 9.83 10.62 -6.59
N ASN A 67 9.23 10.50 -7.76
CA ASN A 67 9.18 11.56 -8.77
C ASN A 67 7.74 11.91 -9.12
N ALA A 68 6.92 12.15 -8.12
CA ALA A 68 5.55 12.60 -8.30
C ALA A 68 5.49 14.13 -8.20
N TYR A 69 4.84 14.75 -9.17
CA TYR A 69 4.74 16.20 -9.26
C TYR A 69 3.28 16.62 -9.39
N CYS A 70 2.94 17.72 -8.75
CA CYS A 70 1.62 18.32 -8.91
C CYS A 70 1.67 19.44 -9.96
N THR A 71 0.53 19.70 -10.57
CA THR A 71 0.41 20.74 -11.61
C THR A 71 0.42 22.16 -11.04
N ALA A 72 0.08 22.32 -9.76
CA ALA A 72 0.08 23.60 -9.07
C ALA A 72 0.78 23.44 -7.71
N PRO A 73 2.11 23.62 -7.63
CA PRO A 73 2.90 23.38 -6.43
C PRO A 73 2.81 24.54 -5.41
N LEU A 74 1.65 25.14 -5.28
CA LEU A 74 1.36 26.18 -4.29
C LEU A 74 0.33 25.65 -3.31
N SER A 75 0.26 26.30 -2.14
CA SER A 75 -0.73 25.93 -1.11
C SER A 75 -2.14 26.29 -1.53
N GLY A 76 -2.59 25.68 -2.59
CA GLY A 76 -3.93 25.84 -3.12
C GLY A 76 -4.59 24.47 -3.28
N PRO A 77 -5.89 24.42 -3.29
CA PRO A 77 -6.59 23.14 -3.53
C PRO A 77 -6.36 22.58 -4.91
#